data_45285ff4648146cfed6959ac2ad47ea3
#
_entry.id   45285ff4648146cfed6959ac2ad47ea3
#
_cell.length_a   1.000
_cell.length_b   1.000
_cell.length_c   1.000
_cell.angle_alpha   90.00
_cell.angle_beta   90.00
_cell.angle_gamma   90.00
#
_symmetry.space_group_name_H-M   'P 1'
#
loop_
_entity.id
_entity.type
_entity.pdbx_description
1 polymer ?
#
loop_
_entity_poly.entity_id
_entity_poly.type
_entity_poly.pdbx_seq_one_letter_code
_entity_poly.pdbx_strand_id
1 'polypeptide(L)'
;SRTNPKAPKDEFQDYDVVYIMEDLDGLIVDLAWLDQFGKRIIEQEVTLGHRRLYLMLFEDGNRIDLTLCPKEDINEWVDSEAGFTVLVDDKGLFESYSSSPGRFWIHPASETDFEKSCNEFWWVSAYVVKGISRKQLLYATDHLYGICHQELLKVLTWQVASNRGTVDVGKNYKYLFSYLPAEKEKEFSNLLDFSSLDKITQSLFATMQLFHQEAQFLAQKMGFDYDKEVAEKMIQYAEERRCLNVVD
;
A
#
# COMPACT_ATOMS: atom_id res chain seq x y z
N SER A 1 -0.75 -8.75 -10.40
CA SER A 1 -0.03 -9.38 -11.51
C SER A 1 1.40 -9.72 -11.09
N ARG A 2 1.84 -10.94 -11.38
CA ARG A 2 3.20 -11.40 -11.10
C ARG A 2 3.94 -11.54 -12.43
N THR A 3 4.13 -10.44 -13.12
CA THR A 3 5.00 -10.38 -14.30
C THR A 3 6.47 -10.68 -13.95
N ASN A 4 6.84 -10.56 -12.66
CA ASN A 4 8.15 -10.99 -12.18
C ASN A 4 8.25 -12.55 -12.17
N PRO A 5 9.07 -13.16 -13.03
CA PRO A 5 9.19 -14.62 -13.11
C PRO A 5 9.77 -15.27 -11.82
N LYS A 6 10.37 -14.47 -10.92
CA LYS A 6 10.91 -14.93 -9.64
C LYS A 6 9.89 -14.84 -8.49
N ALA A 7 8.71 -14.23 -8.72
CA ALA A 7 7.68 -14.18 -7.69
C ALA A 7 7.13 -15.60 -7.43
N PRO A 8 6.90 -15.98 -6.15
CA PRO A 8 6.31 -17.28 -5.84
C PRO A 8 4.92 -17.38 -6.49
N LYS A 9 4.65 -18.53 -7.10
CA LYS A 9 3.33 -18.87 -7.67
C LYS A 9 2.61 -19.78 -6.70
N ASP A 10 1.34 -19.51 -6.47
CA ASP A 10 0.46 -20.31 -5.62
C ASP A 10 -0.96 -20.37 -6.23
N GLU A 11 -1.85 -21.14 -5.61
CA GLU A 11 -3.24 -21.31 -6.06
C GLU A 11 -4.11 -20.04 -5.93
N PHE A 12 -3.63 -19.01 -5.20
CA PHE A 12 -4.33 -17.74 -5.02
C PHE A 12 -3.87 -16.66 -6.02
N GLN A 13 -3.23 -17.07 -7.10
CA GLN A 13 -2.74 -16.14 -8.11
C GLN A 13 -3.89 -15.61 -8.97
N ASP A 14 -4.03 -14.29 -9.05
CA ASP A 14 -4.96 -13.62 -9.96
C ASP A 14 -4.36 -13.53 -11.37
N TYR A 15 -5.24 -13.57 -12.38
CA TYR A 15 -4.90 -13.30 -13.78
C TYR A 15 -5.37 -11.88 -14.13
N ASP A 16 -4.45 -10.93 -14.15
CA ASP A 16 -4.73 -9.59 -14.66
C ASP A 16 -4.59 -9.60 -16.18
N VAL A 17 -5.69 -9.47 -16.89
CA VAL A 17 -5.75 -9.53 -18.36
C VAL A 17 -6.29 -8.22 -18.89
N VAL A 18 -5.68 -7.71 -19.96
CA VAL A 18 -6.13 -6.47 -20.61
C VAL A 18 -6.35 -6.73 -22.09
N TYR A 19 -7.52 -6.36 -22.59
CA TYR A 19 -7.83 -6.30 -24.01
C TYR A 19 -7.84 -4.84 -24.46
N ILE A 20 -6.92 -4.51 -25.37
CA ILE A 20 -6.92 -3.21 -26.04
C ILE A 20 -7.80 -3.30 -27.28
N MET A 21 -8.78 -2.43 -27.38
CA MET A 21 -9.85 -2.52 -28.37
C MET A 21 -10.12 -1.18 -29.04
N GLU A 22 -10.59 -1.24 -30.29
CA GLU A 22 -11.00 -0.02 -31.02
C GLU A 22 -12.44 0.38 -30.65
N ASP A 23 -13.29 -0.59 -30.30
CA ASP A 23 -14.68 -0.37 -29.91
C ASP A 23 -15.06 -1.31 -28.76
N LEU A 24 -15.64 -0.76 -27.71
CA LEU A 24 -16.12 -1.50 -26.54
C LEU A 24 -17.62 -1.77 -26.59
N ASP A 25 -18.40 -0.98 -27.35
CA ASP A 25 -19.86 -0.94 -27.25
C ASP A 25 -20.52 -2.31 -27.47
N GLY A 26 -20.00 -3.11 -28.39
CA GLY A 26 -20.54 -4.44 -28.65
C GLY A 26 -20.31 -5.47 -27.53
N LEU A 27 -19.23 -5.29 -26.74
CA LEU A 27 -18.88 -6.23 -25.67
C LEU A 27 -19.47 -5.89 -24.31
N ILE A 28 -19.77 -4.61 -24.06
CA ILE A 28 -20.33 -4.18 -22.78
C ILE A 28 -21.85 -4.34 -22.70
N VAL A 29 -22.53 -4.48 -23.84
CA VAL A 29 -24.00 -4.64 -23.91
C VAL A 29 -24.47 -6.04 -23.48
N ASP A 30 -23.72 -7.07 -23.85
CA ASP A 30 -24.01 -8.46 -23.48
C ASP A 30 -22.73 -9.09 -22.88
N LEU A 31 -22.76 -9.35 -21.59
CA LEU A 31 -21.64 -9.95 -20.85
C LEU A 31 -21.65 -11.48 -20.85
N ALA A 32 -22.57 -12.13 -21.58
CA ALA A 32 -22.64 -13.59 -21.65
C ALA A 32 -21.36 -14.23 -22.21
N TRP A 33 -20.56 -13.49 -23.01
CA TRP A 33 -19.27 -13.96 -23.48
C TRP A 33 -18.25 -14.20 -22.35
N LEU A 34 -18.41 -13.58 -21.19
CA LEU A 34 -17.55 -13.82 -20.01
C LEU A 34 -17.75 -15.24 -19.45
N ASP A 35 -18.88 -15.89 -19.72
CA ASP A 35 -19.16 -17.26 -19.26
C ASP A 35 -18.24 -18.31 -19.91
N GLN A 36 -17.57 -17.96 -21.01
CA GLN A 36 -16.54 -18.80 -21.62
C GLN A 36 -15.34 -19.08 -20.69
N PHE A 37 -15.08 -18.22 -19.72
CA PHE A 37 -13.99 -18.41 -18.74
C PHE A 37 -14.37 -19.36 -17.61
N GLY A 38 -15.64 -19.74 -17.48
CA GLY A 38 -16.16 -20.63 -16.44
C GLY A 38 -17.36 -20.06 -15.71
N LYS A 39 -17.89 -20.86 -14.77
CA LYS A 39 -19.01 -20.42 -13.96
C LYS A 39 -18.55 -19.51 -12.85
N ARG A 40 -19.07 -18.28 -12.80
CA ARG A 40 -18.70 -17.24 -11.84
C ARG A 40 -19.43 -17.45 -10.50
N ILE A 41 -18.69 -17.35 -9.38
CA ILE A 41 -19.25 -17.23 -8.03
C ILE A 41 -19.72 -15.80 -7.80
N ILE A 42 -18.87 -14.83 -8.16
CA ILE A 42 -19.11 -13.40 -7.99
C ILE A 42 -18.39 -12.62 -9.06
N GLU A 43 -18.98 -11.52 -9.47
CA GLU A 43 -18.34 -10.53 -10.32
C GLU A 43 -18.60 -9.11 -9.81
N GLN A 44 -17.68 -8.21 -10.13
CA GLN A 44 -17.85 -6.79 -9.92
C GLN A 44 -17.36 -6.03 -11.13
N GLU A 45 -18.20 -5.14 -11.66
CA GLU A 45 -17.81 -4.19 -12.68
C GLU A 45 -17.33 -2.88 -12.05
N VAL A 46 -16.20 -2.36 -12.56
CA VAL A 46 -15.64 -1.06 -12.17
C VAL A 46 -15.40 -0.25 -13.43
N THR A 47 -15.90 0.97 -13.47
CA THR A 47 -15.63 1.93 -14.54
C THR A 47 -14.47 2.84 -14.15
N LEU A 48 -13.43 2.90 -14.98
CA LEU A 48 -12.24 3.73 -14.80
C LEU A 48 -12.05 4.61 -16.05
N GLY A 49 -12.68 5.78 -16.06
CA GLY A 49 -12.73 6.60 -17.28
C GLY A 49 -13.51 5.89 -18.39
N HIS A 50 -12.90 5.66 -19.54
CA HIS A 50 -13.51 4.90 -20.63
C HIS A 50 -13.29 3.38 -20.51
N ARG A 51 -12.41 2.94 -19.60
CA ARG A 51 -12.10 1.53 -19.38
C ARG A 51 -13.19 0.83 -18.56
N ARG A 52 -13.37 -0.47 -18.80
CA ARG A 52 -14.23 -1.36 -17.99
C ARG A 52 -13.38 -2.45 -17.41
N LEU A 53 -13.48 -2.65 -16.10
CA LEU A 53 -12.78 -3.68 -15.37
C LEU A 53 -13.80 -4.66 -14.78
N TYR A 54 -13.68 -5.92 -15.13
CA TYR A 54 -14.48 -7.02 -14.61
C TYR A 54 -13.62 -7.87 -13.67
N LEU A 55 -13.93 -7.81 -12.38
CA LEU A 55 -13.31 -8.63 -11.35
C LEU A 55 -14.15 -9.89 -11.18
N MET A 56 -13.60 -11.05 -11.48
CA MET A 56 -14.37 -12.29 -11.51
C MET A 56 -13.67 -13.38 -10.69
N LEU A 57 -14.45 -14.06 -9.82
CA LEU A 57 -14.04 -15.26 -9.12
C LEU A 57 -14.88 -16.43 -9.62
N PHE A 58 -14.24 -17.51 -10.01
CA PHE A 58 -14.87 -18.69 -10.62
C PHE A 58 -15.00 -19.86 -9.63
N GLU A 59 -15.92 -20.80 -9.91
CA GLU A 59 -16.17 -21.98 -9.05
C GLU A 59 -14.96 -22.90 -8.92
N ASP A 60 -14.03 -22.88 -9.84
CA ASP A 60 -12.76 -23.62 -9.78
C ASP A 60 -11.67 -22.96 -8.94
N GLY A 61 -11.99 -21.79 -8.33
CA GLY A 61 -11.08 -21.01 -7.49
C GLY A 61 -10.20 -20.02 -8.27
N ASN A 62 -10.23 -20.02 -9.59
CA ASN A 62 -9.51 -19.04 -10.40
C ASN A 62 -10.11 -17.64 -10.26
N ARG A 63 -9.26 -16.63 -10.35
CA ARG A 63 -9.65 -15.24 -10.38
C ARG A 63 -9.09 -14.55 -11.62
N ILE A 64 -9.96 -13.88 -12.36
CA ILE A 64 -9.60 -13.08 -13.53
C ILE A 64 -10.05 -11.64 -13.29
N ASP A 65 -9.12 -10.71 -13.35
CA ASP A 65 -9.33 -9.28 -13.37
C ASP A 65 -9.14 -8.83 -14.84
N LEU A 66 -10.25 -8.70 -15.57
CA LEU A 66 -10.25 -8.39 -17.00
C LEU A 66 -10.54 -6.92 -17.23
N THR A 67 -9.58 -6.22 -17.82
CA THR A 67 -9.77 -4.83 -18.27
C THR A 67 -10.03 -4.78 -19.76
N LEU A 68 -11.14 -4.15 -20.16
CA LEU A 68 -11.36 -3.71 -21.51
C LEU A 68 -10.91 -2.25 -21.61
N CYS A 69 -9.91 -1.99 -22.44
CA CYS A 69 -9.26 -0.68 -22.57
C CYS A 69 -9.43 -0.18 -24.00
N PRO A 70 -10.07 0.97 -24.24
CA PRO A 70 -10.06 1.62 -25.54
C PRO A 70 -8.65 1.92 -26.01
N LYS A 71 -8.41 1.85 -27.31
CA LYS A 71 -7.10 2.09 -27.89
C LYS A 71 -6.55 3.49 -27.60
N GLU A 72 -7.42 4.47 -27.52
CA GLU A 72 -7.05 5.86 -27.14
C GLU A 72 -6.50 5.98 -25.71
N ASP A 73 -6.89 5.09 -24.81
CA ASP A 73 -6.46 5.09 -23.39
C ASP A 73 -5.19 4.26 -23.15
N ILE A 74 -4.56 3.68 -24.18
CA ILE A 74 -3.41 2.77 -24.04
C ILE A 74 -2.23 3.42 -23.29
N ASN A 75 -1.93 4.71 -23.58
CA ASN A 75 -0.83 5.43 -22.93
C ASN A 75 -1.09 5.56 -21.42
N GLU A 76 -2.30 5.99 -21.06
CA GLU A 76 -2.69 6.15 -19.65
C GLU A 76 -2.67 4.78 -18.93
N TRP A 77 -3.12 3.73 -19.61
CA TRP A 77 -3.06 2.38 -19.04
C TRP A 77 -1.62 1.94 -18.81
N VAL A 78 -0.74 2.04 -19.82
CA VAL A 78 0.69 1.66 -19.70
C VAL A 78 1.37 2.41 -18.56
N ASP A 79 1.13 3.73 -18.43
CA ASP A 79 1.71 4.56 -17.38
C ASP A 79 1.19 4.18 -15.97
N SER A 80 -0.02 3.64 -15.90
CA SER A 80 -0.64 3.23 -14.63
C SER A 80 -0.20 1.83 -14.16
N GLU A 81 0.38 1.01 -15.05
CA GLU A 81 0.66 -0.39 -14.75
C GLU A 81 2.06 -0.62 -14.15
N ALA A 82 2.13 -1.66 -13.32
CA ALA A 82 3.37 -2.10 -12.67
C ALA A 82 4.23 -3.03 -13.53
N GLY A 83 3.93 -3.11 -14.82
CA GLY A 83 4.55 -3.99 -15.79
C GLY A 83 3.53 -4.94 -16.42
N PHE A 84 3.77 -5.29 -17.68
CA PHE A 84 2.90 -6.18 -18.46
C PHE A 84 3.71 -7.08 -19.38
N THR A 85 3.08 -8.14 -19.86
CA THR A 85 3.61 -9.02 -20.91
C THR A 85 2.59 -9.05 -22.05
N VAL A 86 3.04 -8.72 -23.25
CA VAL A 86 2.19 -8.81 -24.43
C VAL A 86 2.04 -10.28 -24.83
N LEU A 87 0.80 -10.76 -24.88
CA LEU A 87 0.50 -12.14 -25.29
C LEU A 87 0.12 -12.23 -26.76
N VAL A 88 -0.63 -11.24 -27.27
CA VAL A 88 -1.07 -11.15 -28.66
C VAL A 88 -0.98 -9.70 -29.11
N ASP A 89 -0.35 -9.43 -30.25
CA ASP A 89 -0.26 -8.09 -30.86
C ASP A 89 -0.16 -8.22 -32.39
N ASP A 90 -1.25 -8.60 -33.02
CA ASP A 90 -1.30 -8.82 -34.48
C ASP A 90 -1.11 -7.51 -35.29
N LYS A 91 -1.28 -6.36 -34.64
CA LYS A 91 -1.18 -5.04 -35.29
C LYS A 91 0.11 -4.28 -34.95
N GLY A 92 1.01 -4.84 -34.15
CA GLY A 92 2.26 -4.18 -33.73
C GLY A 92 2.04 -2.95 -32.84
N LEU A 93 0.95 -2.93 -32.07
CA LEU A 93 0.55 -1.77 -31.27
C LEU A 93 1.51 -1.50 -30.12
N PHE A 94 2.14 -2.56 -29.62
CA PHE A 94 3.02 -2.51 -28.45
C PHE A 94 4.51 -2.44 -28.79
N GLU A 95 4.91 -2.35 -30.07
CA GLU A 95 6.32 -2.27 -30.47
C GLU A 95 7.07 -1.07 -29.87
N SER A 96 6.35 0.04 -29.60
CA SER A 96 6.91 1.27 -29.01
C SER A 96 6.84 1.31 -27.48
N TYR A 97 6.16 0.35 -26.85
CA TYR A 97 5.97 0.35 -25.40
C TYR A 97 6.94 -0.62 -24.72
N SER A 98 7.55 -0.16 -23.65
CA SER A 98 8.35 -1.00 -22.76
C SER A 98 7.66 -1.10 -21.39
N SER A 99 7.64 -2.31 -20.84
CA SER A 99 7.24 -2.49 -19.45
C SER A 99 8.21 -1.74 -18.53
N SER A 100 7.73 -0.71 -17.83
CA SER A 100 8.53 0.01 -16.86
C SER A 100 8.53 -0.73 -15.50
N PRO A 101 9.55 -0.51 -14.64
CA PRO A 101 9.52 -1.00 -13.27
C PRO A 101 8.30 -0.43 -12.55
N GLY A 102 7.55 -1.29 -11.88
CA GLY A 102 6.21 -1.01 -11.44
C GLY A 102 6.04 0.05 -10.38
N ARG A 103 4.81 0.52 -10.27
CA ARG A 103 4.33 1.55 -9.30
C ARG A 103 4.57 1.21 -7.82
N PHE A 104 4.97 -0.01 -7.50
CA PHE A 104 5.32 -0.46 -6.14
C PHE A 104 6.83 -0.43 -5.86
N TRP A 105 7.60 0.09 -6.79
CA TRP A 105 9.03 0.28 -6.62
C TRP A 105 9.28 1.56 -5.83
N ILE A 106 9.97 1.41 -4.72
CA ILE A 106 10.32 2.51 -3.83
C ILE A 106 11.77 2.89 -4.06
N HIS A 107 11.99 4.18 -4.22
CA HIS A 107 13.31 4.79 -4.26
C HIS A 107 13.73 5.23 -2.86
N PRO A 108 15.03 5.47 -2.61
CA PRO A 108 15.48 6.15 -1.40
C PRO A 108 14.72 7.48 -1.24
N ALA A 109 14.39 7.83 0.00
CA ALA A 109 13.68 9.07 0.29
C ALA A 109 14.48 10.30 -0.14
N SER A 110 13.79 11.34 -0.57
CA SER A 110 14.34 12.70 -0.49
C SER A 110 14.22 13.22 0.95
N GLU A 111 15.06 14.20 1.31
CA GLU A 111 14.97 14.86 2.62
C GLU A 111 13.57 15.46 2.86
N THR A 112 13.01 16.10 1.84
CA THR A 112 11.65 16.68 1.90
C THR A 112 10.58 15.63 2.15
N ASP A 113 10.65 14.45 1.52
CA ASP A 113 9.67 13.39 1.75
C ASP A 113 9.82 12.79 3.15
N PHE A 114 11.05 12.65 3.63
CA PHE A 114 11.34 12.21 4.99
C PHE A 114 10.78 13.21 6.02
N GLU A 115 11.04 14.50 5.86
CA GLU A 115 10.52 15.56 6.73
C GLU A 115 8.98 15.55 6.77
N LYS A 116 8.32 15.49 5.62
CA LYS A 116 6.86 15.39 5.55
C LYS A 116 6.32 14.17 6.28
N SER A 117 6.97 13.02 6.12
CA SER A 117 6.57 11.78 6.80
C SER A 117 6.72 11.88 8.31
N CYS A 118 7.83 12.47 8.80
CA CYS A 118 8.02 12.71 10.23
C CYS A 118 6.99 13.68 10.79
N ASN A 119 6.70 14.77 10.09
CA ASN A 119 5.69 15.74 10.51
C ASN A 119 4.29 15.12 10.57
N GLU A 120 3.91 14.36 9.55
CA GLU A 120 2.61 13.67 9.50
C GLU A 120 2.46 12.67 10.64
N PHE A 121 3.49 11.85 10.88
CA PHE A 121 3.49 10.88 11.98
C PHE A 121 3.23 11.56 13.33
N TRP A 122 4.04 12.57 13.66
CA TRP A 122 3.94 13.24 14.97
C TRP A 122 2.65 14.04 15.10
N TRP A 123 2.19 14.69 14.03
CA TRP A 123 0.94 15.42 14.03
C TRP A 123 -0.26 14.51 14.27
N VAL A 124 -0.32 13.40 13.55
CA VAL A 124 -1.47 12.47 13.65
C VAL A 124 -1.44 11.65 14.93
N SER A 125 -0.27 11.41 15.54
CA SER A 125 -0.20 10.76 16.85
C SER A 125 -1.01 11.53 17.91
N ALA A 126 -1.10 12.86 17.82
CA ALA A 126 -1.97 13.66 18.69
C ALA A 126 -3.48 13.38 18.47
N TYR A 127 -3.88 13.00 17.27
CA TYR A 127 -5.28 12.60 17.01
C TYR A 127 -5.59 11.24 17.63
N VAL A 128 -4.63 10.32 17.62
CA VAL A 128 -4.77 9.04 18.33
C VAL A 128 -4.97 9.28 19.83
N VAL A 129 -4.12 10.13 20.46
CA VAL A 129 -4.26 10.54 21.87
C VAL A 129 -5.64 11.13 22.15
N LYS A 130 -6.12 12.02 21.30
CA LYS A 130 -7.46 12.61 21.40
C LYS A 130 -8.56 11.54 21.32
N GLY A 131 -8.44 10.57 20.42
CA GLY A 131 -9.38 9.45 20.29
C GLY A 131 -9.42 8.58 21.55
N ILE A 132 -8.25 8.26 22.12
CA ILE A 132 -8.11 7.52 23.37
C ILE A 132 -8.79 8.27 24.52
N SER A 133 -8.46 9.56 24.72
CA SER A 133 -8.99 10.38 25.80
C SER A 133 -10.51 10.57 25.72
N ARG A 134 -11.08 10.55 24.51
CA ARG A 134 -12.52 10.64 24.25
C ARG A 134 -13.22 9.29 24.18
N LYS A 135 -12.54 8.20 24.45
CA LYS A 135 -13.06 6.83 24.38
C LYS A 135 -13.61 6.45 22.99
N GLN A 136 -13.03 7.01 21.93
CA GLN A 136 -13.42 6.81 20.53
C GLN A 136 -12.54 5.75 19.88
N LEU A 137 -12.85 4.46 20.12
CA LEU A 137 -12.06 3.32 19.69
C LEU A 137 -11.73 3.35 18.18
N LEU A 138 -12.76 3.47 17.34
CA LEU A 138 -12.59 3.44 15.88
C LEU A 138 -11.80 4.64 15.37
N TYR A 139 -12.04 5.83 15.92
CA TYR A 139 -11.27 7.02 15.56
C TYR A 139 -9.78 6.88 15.89
N ALA A 140 -9.46 6.36 17.07
CA ALA A 140 -8.07 6.12 17.46
C ALA A 140 -7.42 5.05 16.61
N THR A 141 -8.12 3.95 16.32
CA THR A 141 -7.62 2.87 15.44
C THR A 141 -7.33 3.36 14.03
N ASP A 142 -8.26 4.10 13.43
CA ASP A 142 -8.13 4.60 12.06
C ASP A 142 -6.88 5.48 11.91
N HIS A 143 -6.68 6.43 12.82
CA HIS A 143 -5.50 7.30 12.76
C HIS A 143 -4.20 6.56 13.08
N LEU A 144 -4.21 5.60 14.01
CA LEU A 144 -3.02 4.84 14.35
C LEU A 144 -2.61 3.91 13.20
N TYR A 145 -3.55 3.09 12.70
CA TYR A 145 -3.24 2.12 11.64
C TYR A 145 -3.17 2.77 10.26
N GLY A 146 -4.15 3.62 9.94
CA GLY A 146 -4.29 4.20 8.61
C GLY A 146 -3.24 5.27 8.30
N ILE A 147 -2.64 5.90 9.31
CA ILE A 147 -1.65 6.97 9.11
C ILE A 147 -0.34 6.67 9.85
N CYS A 148 -0.33 6.59 11.18
CA CYS A 148 0.94 6.45 11.91
C CYS A 148 1.71 5.18 11.51
N HIS A 149 1.04 4.03 11.37
CA HIS A 149 1.70 2.82 10.90
C HIS A 149 2.12 2.91 9.43
N GLN A 150 1.38 3.64 8.58
CA GLN A 150 1.78 3.84 7.20
C GLN A 150 3.05 4.69 7.10
N GLU A 151 3.20 5.72 7.92
CA GLU A 151 4.42 6.53 7.97
C GLU A 151 5.61 5.71 8.51
N LEU A 152 5.39 4.86 9.52
CA LEU A 152 6.42 3.91 9.99
C LEU A 152 6.85 2.94 8.88
N LEU A 153 5.90 2.37 8.14
CA LEU A 153 6.19 1.47 7.01
C LEU A 153 6.96 2.18 5.89
N LYS A 154 6.68 3.46 5.62
CA LYS A 154 7.48 4.27 4.68
C LYS A 154 8.93 4.39 5.14
N VAL A 155 9.17 4.74 6.41
CA VAL A 155 10.52 4.87 6.98
C VAL A 155 11.29 3.55 6.85
N LEU A 156 10.67 2.42 7.24
CA LEU A 156 11.26 1.09 7.09
C LEU A 156 11.57 0.75 5.62
N THR A 157 10.69 1.11 4.71
CA THR A 157 10.88 0.90 3.26
C THR A 157 12.05 1.73 2.72
N TRP A 158 12.17 2.99 3.13
CA TRP A 158 13.28 3.85 2.75
C TRP A 158 14.63 3.38 3.31
N GLN A 159 14.63 2.75 4.49
CA GLN A 159 15.84 2.10 5.00
C GLN A 159 16.28 0.95 4.09
N VAL A 160 15.34 0.13 3.60
CA VAL A 160 15.66 -0.92 2.63
C VAL A 160 16.19 -0.30 1.34
N ALA A 161 15.49 0.70 0.81
CA ALA A 161 15.87 1.38 -0.42
C ALA A 161 17.23 2.10 -0.30
N SER A 162 17.56 2.68 0.85
CA SER A 162 18.85 3.31 1.08
C SER A 162 20.05 2.34 1.04
N ASN A 163 19.80 1.03 1.26
CA ASN A 163 20.82 -0.02 1.18
C ASN A 163 20.92 -0.67 -0.20
N ARG A 164 19.80 -0.75 -0.91
CA ARG A 164 19.65 -1.58 -2.11
C ARG A 164 19.36 -0.78 -3.38
N GLY A 165 19.13 0.52 -3.26
CA GLY A 165 18.58 1.34 -4.32
C GLY A 165 17.06 1.14 -4.45
N THR A 166 16.55 1.12 -5.67
CA THR A 166 15.13 0.90 -5.92
C THR A 166 14.70 -0.53 -5.58
N VAL A 167 13.63 -0.70 -4.79
CA VAL A 167 13.12 -2.00 -4.34
C VAL A 167 11.62 -2.13 -4.58
N ASP A 168 11.18 -3.34 -4.95
CA ASP A 168 9.77 -3.68 -5.04
C ASP A 168 9.29 -4.28 -3.71
N VAL A 169 8.53 -3.50 -2.96
CA VAL A 169 7.92 -3.96 -1.70
C VAL A 169 6.51 -4.53 -1.90
N GLY A 170 6.01 -4.56 -3.13
CA GLY A 170 4.68 -5.02 -3.50
C GLY A 170 3.56 -4.12 -2.98
N LYS A 171 2.34 -4.39 -3.46
CA LYS A 171 1.14 -3.69 -3.00
C LYS A 171 0.96 -3.90 -1.48
N ASN A 172 0.68 -2.82 -0.74
CA ASN A 172 0.47 -2.84 0.72
C ASN A 172 1.66 -3.46 1.49
N TYR A 173 2.90 -3.20 1.03
CA TYR A 173 4.15 -3.63 1.68
C TYR A 173 4.31 -5.16 1.84
N LYS A 174 3.59 -5.98 1.05
CA LYS A 174 3.54 -7.44 1.22
C LYS A 174 4.90 -8.15 1.15
N TYR A 175 5.93 -7.50 0.59
CA TYR A 175 7.29 -8.02 0.51
C TYR A 175 8.28 -7.29 1.42
N LEU A 176 7.87 -6.23 2.12
CA LEU A 176 8.79 -5.39 2.90
C LEU A 176 9.62 -6.21 3.89
N PHE A 177 8.97 -7.05 4.68
CA PHE A 177 9.65 -7.79 5.73
C PHE A 177 10.60 -8.87 5.20
N SER A 178 10.48 -9.29 3.92
CA SER A 178 11.48 -10.17 3.29
C SER A 178 12.86 -9.49 3.09
N TYR A 179 12.90 -8.17 3.17
CA TYR A 179 14.11 -7.36 3.07
C TYR A 179 14.71 -6.96 4.42
N LEU A 180 13.98 -7.14 5.50
CA LEU A 180 14.34 -6.75 6.86
C LEU A 180 14.68 -7.97 7.72
N PRO A 181 15.41 -7.80 8.83
CA PRO A 181 15.57 -8.87 9.82
C PRO A 181 14.21 -9.36 10.34
N ALA A 182 14.10 -10.66 10.63
CA ALA A 182 12.84 -11.28 11.08
C ALA A 182 12.27 -10.65 12.37
N GLU A 183 13.14 -10.08 13.20
CA GLU A 183 12.77 -9.36 14.42
C GLU A 183 11.91 -8.14 14.11
N LYS A 184 12.13 -7.46 12.96
CA LYS A 184 11.35 -6.28 12.57
C LYS A 184 9.91 -6.61 12.22
N GLU A 185 9.67 -7.75 11.59
CA GLU A 185 8.32 -8.23 11.34
C GLU A 185 7.59 -8.50 12.65
N LYS A 186 8.26 -9.14 13.61
CA LYS A 186 7.70 -9.41 14.94
C LYS A 186 7.45 -8.12 15.73
N GLU A 187 8.39 -7.16 15.70
CA GLU A 187 8.20 -5.84 16.33
C GLU A 187 6.96 -5.15 15.76
N PHE A 188 6.85 -5.07 14.44
CA PHE A 188 5.69 -4.45 13.80
C PHE A 188 4.38 -5.21 14.09
N SER A 189 4.39 -6.54 14.06
CA SER A 189 3.21 -7.35 14.33
C SER A 189 2.67 -7.14 15.75
N ASN A 190 3.55 -6.88 16.72
CA ASN A 190 3.13 -6.60 18.11
C ASN A 190 2.41 -5.24 18.25
N LEU A 191 2.50 -4.35 17.23
CA LEU A 191 1.78 -3.08 17.22
C LEU A 191 0.32 -3.22 16.78
N LEU A 192 -0.10 -4.37 16.25
CA LEU A 192 -1.38 -4.55 15.56
C LEU A 192 -2.52 -5.04 16.49
N ASP A 193 -2.44 -4.81 17.80
CA ASP A 193 -3.53 -5.15 18.73
C ASP A 193 -4.37 -3.89 19.04
N PHE A 194 -5.53 -3.79 18.41
CA PHE A 194 -6.49 -2.69 18.54
C PHE A 194 -7.79 -3.11 19.22
N SER A 195 -7.77 -4.22 19.94
CA SER A 195 -8.99 -4.84 20.51
C SER A 195 -9.63 -4.03 21.64
N SER A 196 -8.91 -3.06 22.21
CA SER A 196 -9.42 -2.15 23.24
C SER A 196 -8.64 -0.84 23.24
N LEU A 197 -9.18 0.18 23.92
CA LEU A 197 -8.46 1.46 24.11
C LEU A 197 -7.13 1.28 24.83
N ASP A 198 -7.05 0.38 25.81
CA ASP A 198 -5.80 0.09 26.49
C ASP A 198 -4.76 -0.52 25.54
N LYS A 199 -5.21 -1.40 24.64
CA LYS A 199 -4.34 -2.01 23.61
C LYS A 199 -3.89 -0.99 22.57
N ILE A 200 -4.79 -0.11 22.12
CA ILE A 200 -4.45 1.01 21.25
C ILE A 200 -3.44 1.94 21.93
N THR A 201 -3.61 2.21 23.22
CA THR A 201 -2.67 3.03 23.96
C THR A 201 -1.28 2.40 24.01
N GLN A 202 -1.19 1.08 24.31
CA GLN A 202 0.07 0.35 24.29
C GLN A 202 0.71 0.37 22.89
N SER A 203 -0.10 0.11 21.85
CA SER A 203 0.34 0.16 20.46
C SER A 203 0.86 1.55 20.07
N LEU A 204 0.15 2.62 20.44
CA LEU A 204 0.58 4.00 20.15
C LEU A 204 1.98 4.28 20.71
N PHE A 205 2.21 4.01 22.01
CA PHE A 205 3.52 4.27 22.62
C PHE A 205 4.64 3.43 22.00
N ALA A 206 4.38 2.15 21.75
CA ALA A 206 5.33 1.28 21.08
C ALA A 206 5.62 1.77 19.64
N THR A 207 4.59 2.23 18.92
CA THR A 207 4.74 2.80 17.57
C THR A 207 5.54 4.09 17.59
N MET A 208 5.28 5.01 18.55
CA MET A 208 6.03 6.26 18.70
C MET A 208 7.52 6.00 18.96
N GLN A 209 7.82 5.04 19.85
CA GLN A 209 9.21 4.68 20.16
C GLN A 209 9.91 4.04 18.95
N LEU A 210 9.25 3.10 18.27
CA LEU A 210 9.81 2.45 17.09
C LEU A 210 10.02 3.46 15.96
N PHE A 211 9.03 4.33 15.68
CA PHE A 211 9.17 5.36 14.67
C PHE A 211 10.33 6.30 14.97
N HIS A 212 10.46 6.77 16.23
CA HIS A 212 11.56 7.63 16.65
C HIS A 212 12.92 6.98 16.38
N GLN A 213 13.09 5.71 16.75
CA GLN A 213 14.34 4.97 16.55
C GLN A 213 14.66 4.80 15.06
N GLU A 214 13.67 4.38 14.27
CA GLU A 214 13.84 4.08 12.84
C GLU A 214 14.05 5.36 12.02
N ALA A 215 13.33 6.44 12.34
CA ALA A 215 13.51 7.73 11.68
C ALA A 215 14.89 8.32 12.00
N GLN A 216 15.33 8.26 13.25
CA GLN A 216 16.67 8.71 13.65
C GLN A 216 17.76 7.91 12.92
N PHE A 217 17.61 6.59 12.85
CA PHE A 217 18.56 5.73 12.13
C PHE A 217 18.62 6.09 10.64
N LEU A 218 17.47 6.26 9.99
CA LEU A 218 17.41 6.63 8.58
C LEU A 218 18.03 8.02 8.34
N ALA A 219 17.69 9.01 9.17
CA ALA A 219 18.22 10.36 9.07
C ALA A 219 19.75 10.38 9.18
N GLN A 220 20.31 9.69 10.19
CA GLN A 220 21.77 9.57 10.35
C GLN A 220 22.43 8.94 9.13
N LYS A 221 21.79 7.90 8.55
CA LYS A 221 22.32 7.20 7.39
C LYS A 221 22.30 8.02 6.12
N MET A 222 21.24 8.82 5.92
CA MET A 222 21.02 9.61 4.70
C MET A 222 21.60 11.03 4.80
N GLY A 223 22.03 11.47 5.99
CA GLY A 223 22.49 12.82 6.24
C GLY A 223 21.34 13.84 6.30
N PHE A 224 20.14 13.41 6.71
CA PHE A 224 18.96 14.26 6.86
C PHE A 224 18.88 14.82 8.27
N ASP A 225 18.21 15.97 8.41
CA ASP A 225 17.85 16.49 9.71
C ASP A 225 16.66 15.73 10.30
N TYR A 226 16.71 15.45 11.61
CA TYR A 226 15.61 14.85 12.36
C TYR A 226 15.47 15.55 13.71
N ASP A 227 14.30 16.17 13.93
CA ASP A 227 13.99 16.90 15.15
C ASP A 227 13.63 15.93 16.29
N LYS A 228 14.66 15.59 17.11
CA LYS A 228 14.49 14.73 18.28
C LYS A 228 13.68 15.40 19.39
N GLU A 229 13.80 16.73 19.51
CA GLU A 229 13.11 17.49 20.54
C GLU A 229 11.60 17.46 20.31
N VAL A 230 11.17 17.57 19.06
CA VAL A 230 9.74 17.40 18.71
C VAL A 230 9.27 15.99 19.06
N ALA A 231 10.03 14.95 18.73
CA ALA A 231 9.67 13.58 19.05
C ALA A 231 9.51 13.35 20.56
N GLU A 232 10.47 13.79 21.36
CA GLU A 232 10.43 13.68 22.82
C GLU A 232 9.23 14.44 23.43
N LYS A 233 8.97 15.67 22.97
CA LYS A 233 7.83 16.48 23.38
C LYS A 233 6.50 15.82 23.02
N MET A 234 6.41 15.17 21.85
CA MET A 234 5.18 14.48 21.44
C MET A 234 4.94 13.21 22.25
N ILE A 235 5.96 12.47 22.60
CA ILE A 235 5.85 11.32 23.51
C ILE A 235 5.40 11.80 24.89
N GLN A 236 6.02 12.84 25.45
CA GLN A 236 5.62 13.44 26.73
C GLN A 236 4.16 13.93 26.67
N TYR A 237 3.76 14.63 25.59
CA TYR A 237 2.39 15.06 25.37
C TYR A 237 1.40 13.88 25.44
N ALA A 238 1.73 12.77 24.81
CA ALA A 238 0.89 11.58 24.83
C ALA A 238 0.79 10.97 26.24
N GLU A 239 1.91 10.89 26.98
CA GLU A 239 1.96 10.39 28.36
C GLU A 239 1.10 11.20 29.31
N GLU A 240 1.18 12.53 29.25
CA GLU A 240 0.42 13.43 30.10
C GLU A 240 -1.08 13.34 29.85
N ARG A 241 -1.50 13.05 28.61
CA ARG A 241 -2.91 13.12 28.18
C ARG A 241 -3.64 11.78 28.10
N ARG A 242 -2.91 10.66 28.12
CA ARG A 242 -3.55 9.33 28.07
C ARG A 242 -4.54 9.06 29.19
N CYS A 243 -4.36 9.73 30.36
CA CYS A 243 -5.17 9.56 31.55
C CYS A 243 -6.21 10.67 31.74
N LEU A 244 -6.25 11.66 30.85
CA LEU A 244 -7.26 12.70 30.92
C LEU A 244 -8.61 12.14 30.47
N ASN A 245 -9.46 11.78 31.44
CA ASN A 245 -10.87 11.57 31.15
C ASN A 245 -11.46 12.95 30.80
N VAL A 246 -11.77 13.13 29.51
CA VAL A 246 -12.62 14.26 29.11
C VAL A 246 -13.97 13.95 29.70
N VAL A 247 -14.29 14.69 30.79
CA VAL A 247 -15.62 14.65 31.43
C VAL A 247 -16.60 15.26 30.42
N ASP A 248 -17.65 14.51 30.09
CA ASP A 248 -18.76 14.95 29.25
C ASP A 248 -19.42 16.20 29.84
#